data_178d8ca17b5edbff43ce17f346b093fa
#
_entry.id   178d8ca17b5edbff43ce17f346b093fa
#
_cell.length_a   1.000
_cell.length_b   1.000
_cell.length_c   1.000
_cell.angle_alpha   90.00
_cell.angle_beta   90.00
_cell.angle_gamma   90.00
#
_symmetry.space_group_name_H-M   'P 1'
#
loop_
_entity.id
_entity.type
_entity.pdbx_description
1 polymer ?
#
loop_
_entity_poly.entity_id
_entity_poly.type
_entity_poly.pdbx_seq_one_letter_code
_entity_poly.pdbx_strand_id
1 'polypeptide(L)'
;MNYTADEVMQYAAEEDVKFVRLAFCDIRGRQKNIAILPDELGRAFRYGIAIDASAIAGFGGEVHSDLFLHPDTSTLTFLPWLSEQGKVIRMFCHITYPDGTPFEADTRSILAKAVDCAHEQGVSFAFGSEMEFYLFKLDENGEPTKLPYDNAGYMDIAPEDKGENVRREVCFTLEQMGIKPESAHHEEGPGQNEIDFRYSDPVISADNAVTFRSVVNTVAARNGLFSDFSPKPLENRPGNGMHINISVKSENGDDTLPQVIAGILSHISDMTAFLNTTEDSYLRFGSNKAPRYISWSSENRSQLIRIPAAEGEYRRAELRSPDPACNPYLAFALIIYAGLDGIRQDMALPEAADINLYTAPEDVRAKFAMLPSTLKKAQSAAARSSFIAASLPQAIIDFYTK
;
A
#
# COMPACT_ATOMS: atom_id res chain seq x y z
N MET A 1 -18.35 -5.16 8.27
CA MET A 1 -19.83 -5.23 8.35
C MET A 1 -20.37 -4.38 7.21
N ASN A 2 -21.34 -4.88 6.46
CA ASN A 2 -21.91 -4.08 5.37
C ASN A 2 -23.11 -3.30 5.93
N TYR A 3 -22.89 -2.06 6.31
CA TYR A 3 -23.99 -1.16 6.70
C TYR A 3 -24.72 -0.64 5.46
N THR A 4 -26.03 -0.46 5.59
CA THR A 4 -26.82 0.31 4.64
C THR A 4 -26.63 1.82 4.89
N ALA A 5 -27.00 2.67 3.93
CA ALA A 5 -26.95 4.12 4.12
C ALA A 5 -27.80 4.58 5.32
N ASP A 6 -28.98 3.97 5.51
CA ASP A 6 -29.88 4.29 6.63
C ASP A 6 -29.27 3.90 7.98
N GLU A 7 -28.59 2.74 8.07
CA GLU A 7 -27.89 2.32 9.27
C GLU A 7 -26.71 3.24 9.61
N VAL A 8 -25.98 3.75 8.61
CA VAL A 8 -24.92 4.75 8.84
C VAL A 8 -25.50 6.07 9.35
N MET A 9 -26.62 6.54 8.79
CA MET A 9 -27.30 7.76 9.27
C MET A 9 -27.83 7.58 10.69
N GLN A 10 -28.43 6.42 10.99
CA GLN A 10 -28.87 6.09 12.34
C GLN A 10 -27.70 6.05 13.32
N TYR A 11 -26.59 5.36 12.98
CA TYR A 11 -25.38 5.33 13.78
C TYR A 11 -24.82 6.71 14.05
N ALA A 12 -24.79 7.58 13.03
CA ALA A 12 -24.30 8.95 13.18
C ALA A 12 -25.14 9.77 14.17
N ALA A 13 -26.46 9.57 14.19
CA ALA A 13 -27.35 10.22 15.11
C ALA A 13 -27.23 9.68 16.55
N GLU A 14 -27.22 8.34 16.71
CA GLU A 14 -27.13 7.67 18.03
C GLU A 14 -25.80 7.94 18.73
N GLU A 15 -24.72 7.98 17.98
CA GLU A 15 -23.35 8.17 18.48
C GLU A 15 -22.91 9.63 18.56
N ASP A 16 -23.82 10.59 18.32
CA ASP A 16 -23.57 12.04 18.33
C ASP A 16 -22.36 12.44 17.47
N VAL A 17 -22.29 11.88 16.25
CA VAL A 17 -21.23 12.20 15.28
C VAL A 17 -21.31 13.69 14.91
N LYS A 18 -20.18 14.39 14.95
CA LYS A 18 -20.10 15.83 14.64
C LYS A 18 -19.60 16.09 13.23
N PHE A 19 -18.73 15.25 12.71
CA PHE A 19 -18.20 15.36 11.35
C PHE A 19 -18.08 13.99 10.69
N VAL A 20 -18.28 13.96 9.37
CA VAL A 20 -18.08 12.80 8.52
C VAL A 20 -16.99 13.15 7.50
N ARG A 21 -15.89 12.40 7.52
CA ARG A 21 -14.83 12.55 6.53
C ARG A 21 -15.07 11.61 5.36
N LEU A 22 -15.26 12.18 4.18
CA LEU A 22 -15.32 11.48 2.92
C LEU A 22 -13.91 11.40 2.36
N ALA A 23 -13.29 10.21 2.49
CA ALA A 23 -11.90 9.99 2.16
C ALA A 23 -11.76 9.35 0.77
N PHE A 24 -10.70 9.71 0.07
CA PHE A 24 -10.28 9.13 -1.20
C PHE A 24 -8.77 9.26 -1.33
N CYS A 25 -8.17 8.67 -2.37
CA CYS A 25 -6.74 8.83 -2.64
C CYS A 25 -6.52 9.59 -3.95
N ASP A 26 -5.49 10.44 -3.97
CA ASP A 26 -4.96 10.95 -5.23
C ASP A 26 -4.26 9.83 -6.00
N ILE A 27 -3.84 10.12 -7.22
CA ILE A 27 -3.18 9.14 -8.10
C ILE A 27 -1.89 8.54 -7.49
N ARG A 28 -1.26 9.25 -6.54
CA ARG A 28 -0.06 8.77 -5.81
C ARG A 28 -0.39 7.92 -4.58
N GLY A 29 -1.67 7.66 -4.31
CA GLY A 29 -2.10 6.94 -3.11
C GLY A 29 -2.01 7.77 -1.82
N ARG A 30 -1.98 9.11 -1.92
CA ARG A 30 -2.05 9.99 -0.75
C ARG A 30 -3.50 10.22 -0.39
N GLN A 31 -3.85 9.91 0.85
CA GLN A 31 -5.21 10.13 1.34
C GLN A 31 -5.56 11.62 1.35
N LYS A 32 -6.72 11.92 0.79
CA LYS A 32 -7.42 13.20 0.81
C LYS A 32 -8.77 13.03 1.48
N ASN A 33 -9.37 14.10 1.94
CA ASN A 33 -10.76 14.08 2.40
C ASN A 33 -11.40 15.44 2.31
N ILE A 34 -12.74 15.44 2.26
CA ILE A 34 -13.60 16.57 2.60
C ILE A 34 -14.42 16.19 3.83
N ALA A 35 -14.68 17.15 4.71
CA ALA A 35 -15.55 16.94 5.87
C ALA A 35 -16.93 17.51 5.59
N ILE A 36 -17.96 16.73 5.89
CA ILE A 36 -19.36 17.14 5.84
C ILE A 36 -19.99 17.02 7.22
N LEU A 37 -21.09 17.72 7.45
CA LEU A 37 -21.92 17.52 8.63
C LEU A 37 -22.80 16.26 8.46
N PRO A 38 -23.21 15.59 9.55
CA PRO A 38 -24.06 14.39 9.47
C PRO A 38 -25.36 14.60 8.69
N ASP A 39 -25.96 15.79 8.75
CA ASP A 39 -27.18 16.13 8.01
C ASP A 39 -27.02 16.05 6.49
N GLU A 40 -25.77 16.11 5.98
CA GLU A 40 -25.46 15.98 4.55
C GLU A 40 -25.29 14.53 4.10
N LEU A 41 -25.31 13.55 5.01
CA LEU A 41 -25.12 12.13 4.66
C LEU A 41 -26.15 11.63 3.65
N GLY A 42 -27.43 12.00 3.83
CA GLY A 42 -28.49 11.60 2.90
C GLY A 42 -28.24 12.11 1.46
N ARG A 43 -27.70 13.34 1.33
CA ARG A 43 -27.26 13.89 0.05
C ARG A 43 -26.04 13.16 -0.49
N ALA A 44 -25.05 12.90 0.37
CA ALA A 44 -23.81 12.21 0.00
C ALA A 44 -24.07 10.82 -0.57
N PHE A 45 -24.95 10.04 0.06
CA PHE A 45 -25.32 8.71 -0.42
C PHE A 45 -26.13 8.75 -1.71
N ARG A 46 -27.03 9.73 -1.86
CA ARG A 46 -27.95 9.78 -3.00
C ARG A 46 -27.32 10.39 -4.25
N TYR A 47 -26.53 11.44 -4.09
CA TYR A 47 -26.03 12.26 -5.20
C TYR A 47 -24.52 12.40 -5.24
N GLY A 48 -23.82 11.97 -4.19
CA GLY A 48 -22.41 12.27 -4.00
C GLY A 48 -22.17 13.70 -3.52
N ILE A 49 -20.92 13.97 -3.16
CA ILE A 49 -20.45 15.32 -2.78
C ILE A 49 -19.44 15.79 -3.83
N ALA A 50 -19.73 16.93 -4.45
CA ALA A 50 -18.86 17.51 -5.46
C ALA A 50 -17.55 18.03 -4.87
N ILE A 51 -16.46 17.80 -5.58
CA ILE A 51 -15.13 18.34 -5.30
C ILE A 51 -14.53 18.98 -6.55
N ASP A 52 -13.69 19.99 -6.36
CA ASP A 52 -12.84 20.52 -7.42
C ASP A 52 -11.60 19.63 -7.56
N ALA A 53 -11.54 18.86 -8.62
CA ALA A 53 -10.45 17.95 -8.92
C ALA A 53 -9.22 18.62 -9.53
N SER A 54 -9.33 19.87 -10.01
CA SER A 54 -8.23 20.57 -10.69
C SER A 54 -7.02 20.81 -9.79
N ALA A 55 -7.25 20.91 -8.47
CA ALA A 55 -6.21 21.06 -7.47
C ALA A 55 -5.58 19.74 -7.01
N ILE A 56 -6.04 18.58 -7.55
CA ILE A 56 -5.60 17.26 -7.12
C ILE A 56 -4.68 16.66 -8.19
N ALA A 57 -3.47 16.29 -7.77
CA ALA A 57 -2.47 15.72 -8.68
C ALA A 57 -3.01 14.49 -9.44
N GLY A 58 -2.99 14.57 -10.77
CA GLY A 58 -3.42 13.50 -11.66
C GLY A 58 -4.93 13.39 -11.90
N PHE A 59 -5.75 14.32 -11.35
CA PHE A 59 -7.20 14.27 -11.52
C PHE A 59 -7.74 15.13 -12.67
N GLY A 60 -6.89 15.78 -13.43
CA GLY A 60 -7.27 16.55 -14.60
C GLY A 60 -6.91 18.04 -14.50
N GLY A 61 -7.49 18.83 -15.39
CA GLY A 61 -7.26 20.26 -15.49
C GLY A 61 -8.48 21.09 -15.06
N GLU A 62 -8.41 22.39 -15.30
CA GLU A 62 -9.44 23.35 -14.91
C GLU A 62 -10.78 23.19 -15.66
N VAL A 63 -10.76 22.51 -16.81
CA VAL A 63 -11.96 22.26 -17.62
C VAL A 63 -12.58 20.92 -17.21
N HIS A 64 -13.87 20.94 -16.84
CA HIS A 64 -14.58 19.77 -16.29
C HIS A 64 -13.96 19.22 -15.00
N SER A 65 -13.65 20.15 -14.06
CA SER A 65 -12.98 19.81 -12.81
C SER A 65 -13.88 19.19 -11.74
N ASP A 66 -15.20 19.21 -11.93
CA ASP A 66 -16.13 18.66 -10.94
C ASP A 66 -16.13 17.14 -10.97
N LEU A 67 -15.76 16.52 -9.86
CA LEU A 67 -15.94 15.11 -9.58
C LEU A 67 -16.83 14.93 -8.34
N PHE A 68 -17.41 13.75 -8.21
CA PHE A 68 -18.32 13.43 -7.10
C PHE A 68 -17.81 12.27 -6.27
N LEU A 69 -17.81 12.45 -4.94
CA LEU A 69 -17.46 11.45 -3.95
C LEU A 69 -18.71 10.72 -3.48
N HIS A 70 -18.75 9.40 -3.67
CA HIS A 70 -19.82 8.52 -3.21
C HIS A 70 -19.31 7.64 -2.08
N PRO A 71 -19.79 7.81 -0.82
CA PRO A 71 -19.30 7.07 0.32
C PRO A 71 -19.59 5.57 0.21
N ASP A 72 -18.57 4.74 0.49
CA ASP A 72 -18.70 3.30 0.65
C ASP A 72 -18.96 2.98 2.13
N THR A 73 -20.21 2.59 2.43
CA THR A 73 -20.67 2.31 3.80
C THR A 73 -19.90 1.18 4.47
N SER A 74 -19.35 0.24 3.69
CA SER A 74 -18.56 -0.88 4.21
C SER A 74 -17.25 -0.46 4.87
N THR A 75 -16.79 0.77 4.58
CA THR A 75 -15.54 1.35 5.07
C THR A 75 -15.73 2.30 6.25
N LEU A 76 -16.95 2.35 6.82
CA LEU A 76 -17.24 3.17 7.99
C LEU A 76 -16.28 2.86 9.13
N THR A 77 -15.59 3.87 9.61
CA THR A 77 -14.71 3.78 10.77
C THR A 77 -14.75 5.04 11.61
N PHE A 78 -14.55 4.88 12.91
CA PHE A 78 -14.37 5.97 13.86
C PHE A 78 -12.91 6.43 13.87
N LEU A 79 -12.67 7.74 14.05
CA LEU A 79 -11.32 8.32 14.18
C LEU A 79 -10.99 8.61 15.65
N PRO A 80 -10.27 7.73 16.36
CA PRO A 80 -10.13 7.79 17.81
C PRO A 80 -9.47 9.06 18.34
N TRP A 81 -8.56 9.64 17.57
CA TRP A 81 -7.76 10.83 17.97
C TRP A 81 -8.51 12.17 17.89
N LEU A 82 -9.76 12.18 17.44
CA LEU A 82 -10.57 13.38 17.27
C LEU A 82 -11.76 13.45 18.24
N SER A 83 -11.79 12.57 19.25
CA SER A 83 -12.96 12.38 20.12
C SER A 83 -13.21 13.50 21.14
N GLU A 84 -12.23 14.35 21.45
CA GLU A 84 -12.37 15.39 22.48
C GLU A 84 -13.41 16.48 22.14
N GLN A 85 -13.65 16.71 20.84
CA GLN A 85 -14.61 17.72 20.35
C GLN A 85 -15.86 17.10 19.71
N GLY A 86 -16.15 15.85 20.02
CA GLY A 86 -17.21 15.06 19.43
C GLY A 86 -16.70 14.03 18.45
N LYS A 87 -17.51 13.01 18.17
CA LYS A 87 -17.12 11.89 17.33
C LYS A 87 -16.96 12.30 15.88
N VAL A 88 -15.93 11.78 15.25
CA VAL A 88 -15.66 11.93 13.80
C VAL A 88 -15.59 10.55 13.19
N ILE A 89 -16.36 10.31 12.14
CA ILE A 89 -16.30 9.09 11.34
C ILE A 89 -15.66 9.36 9.98
N ARG A 90 -15.16 8.32 9.35
CA ARG A 90 -14.62 8.34 7.99
C ARG A 90 -15.22 7.21 7.18
N MET A 91 -15.50 7.47 5.91
CA MET A 91 -15.73 6.46 4.87
C MET A 91 -14.82 6.75 3.68
N PHE A 92 -14.30 5.71 3.04
CA PHE A 92 -13.71 5.86 1.72
C PHE A 92 -14.79 6.02 0.67
N CYS A 93 -14.46 6.69 -0.44
CA CYS A 93 -15.41 7.01 -1.50
C CYS A 93 -14.96 6.43 -2.83
N HIS A 94 -15.93 6.07 -3.65
CA HIS A 94 -15.76 5.95 -5.09
C HIS A 94 -15.90 7.33 -5.72
N ILE A 95 -15.23 7.53 -6.86
CA ILE A 95 -15.21 8.82 -7.55
C ILE A 95 -15.90 8.67 -8.90
N THR A 96 -16.80 9.60 -9.22
CA THR A 96 -17.50 9.64 -10.51
C THR A 96 -17.43 11.01 -11.16
N TYR A 97 -17.68 11.03 -12.46
CA TYR A 97 -18.04 12.24 -13.19
C TYR A 97 -19.46 12.71 -12.85
N PRO A 98 -19.86 13.95 -13.25
CA PRO A 98 -21.20 14.47 -13.00
C PRO A 98 -22.34 13.64 -13.59
N ASP A 99 -22.08 12.89 -14.65
CA ASP A 99 -23.03 11.99 -15.30
C ASP A 99 -23.16 10.61 -14.63
N GLY A 100 -22.40 10.38 -13.52
CA GLY A 100 -22.36 9.14 -12.78
C GLY A 100 -21.41 8.08 -13.32
N THR A 101 -20.70 8.35 -14.43
CA THR A 101 -19.69 7.42 -14.94
C THR A 101 -18.48 7.36 -13.98
N PRO A 102 -17.90 6.18 -13.76
CA PRO A 102 -16.72 6.06 -12.89
C PRO A 102 -15.54 6.89 -13.41
N PHE A 103 -14.83 7.56 -12.49
CA PHE A 103 -13.63 8.30 -12.82
C PHE A 103 -12.47 7.32 -13.07
N GLU A 104 -11.86 7.36 -14.25
CA GLU A 104 -10.86 6.38 -14.67
C GLU A 104 -9.57 6.40 -13.86
N ALA A 105 -9.24 7.53 -13.19
CA ALA A 105 -8.06 7.62 -12.34
C ALA A 105 -8.37 7.38 -10.84
N ASP A 106 -9.58 6.93 -10.49
CA ASP A 106 -9.88 6.42 -9.15
C ASP A 106 -9.17 5.10 -8.91
N THR A 107 -8.02 5.18 -8.22
CA THR A 107 -7.14 4.04 -8.00
C THR A 107 -7.77 2.93 -7.16
N ARG A 108 -8.71 3.29 -6.26
CA ARG A 108 -9.47 2.31 -5.47
C ARG A 108 -10.43 1.50 -6.36
N SER A 109 -11.11 2.15 -7.28
CA SER A 109 -11.97 1.49 -8.27
C SER A 109 -11.18 0.64 -9.27
N ILE A 110 -9.95 1.04 -9.63
CA ILE A 110 -9.04 0.22 -10.45
C ILE A 110 -8.73 -1.10 -9.74
N LEU A 111 -8.42 -1.06 -8.44
CA LEU A 111 -8.18 -2.28 -7.68
C LEU A 111 -9.45 -3.15 -7.56
N ALA A 112 -10.60 -2.55 -7.27
CA ALA A 112 -11.86 -3.28 -7.21
C ALA A 112 -12.12 -4.04 -8.52
N LYS A 113 -11.91 -3.40 -9.68
CA LYS A 113 -12.01 -4.04 -10.99
C LYS A 113 -11.03 -5.21 -11.18
N ALA A 114 -9.79 -5.09 -10.67
CA ALA A 114 -8.84 -6.19 -10.74
C ALA A 114 -9.30 -7.39 -9.88
N VAL A 115 -9.90 -7.12 -8.72
CA VAL A 115 -10.50 -8.16 -7.85
C VAL A 115 -11.66 -8.85 -8.57
N ASP A 116 -12.55 -8.08 -9.20
CA ASP A 116 -13.67 -8.65 -9.98
C ASP A 116 -13.15 -9.55 -11.11
N CYS A 117 -12.13 -9.11 -11.85
CA CYS A 117 -11.49 -9.92 -12.89
C CYS A 117 -10.88 -11.21 -12.35
N ALA A 118 -10.38 -11.23 -11.12
CA ALA A 118 -9.89 -12.45 -10.48
C ALA A 118 -11.04 -13.40 -10.12
N HIS A 119 -12.11 -12.89 -9.52
CA HIS A 119 -13.30 -13.68 -9.19
C HIS A 119 -13.97 -14.28 -10.44
N GLU A 120 -14.04 -13.54 -11.54
CA GLU A 120 -14.55 -14.06 -12.83
C GLU A 120 -13.73 -15.25 -13.35
N GLN A 121 -12.45 -15.37 -12.95
CA GLN A 121 -11.60 -16.51 -13.28
C GLN A 121 -11.55 -17.59 -12.17
N GLY A 122 -12.43 -17.49 -11.17
CA GLY A 122 -12.48 -18.43 -10.04
C GLY A 122 -11.28 -18.36 -9.10
N VAL A 123 -10.65 -17.19 -9.02
CA VAL A 123 -9.44 -16.96 -8.19
C VAL A 123 -9.69 -15.82 -7.21
N SER A 124 -9.30 -16.01 -5.96
CA SER A 124 -9.35 -14.99 -4.92
C SER A 124 -7.96 -14.69 -4.40
N PHE A 125 -7.63 -13.40 -4.28
CA PHE A 125 -6.40 -12.92 -3.67
C PHE A 125 -6.66 -12.37 -2.29
N ALA A 126 -5.66 -12.47 -1.41
CA ALA A 126 -5.59 -11.74 -0.16
C ALA A 126 -4.19 -11.18 0.02
N PHE A 127 -4.10 -9.93 0.52
CA PHE A 127 -2.84 -9.24 0.74
C PHE A 127 -2.64 -8.87 2.21
N GLY A 128 -1.38 -8.95 2.66
CA GLY A 128 -0.90 -8.38 3.91
C GLY A 128 0.32 -7.52 3.63
N SER A 129 0.38 -6.33 4.21
CA SER A 129 1.53 -5.43 4.06
C SER A 129 2.34 -5.38 5.34
N GLU A 130 3.66 -5.47 5.21
CA GLU A 130 4.65 -5.15 6.22
C GLU A 130 5.21 -3.77 5.85
N MET A 131 5.01 -2.77 6.72
CA MET A 131 5.41 -1.40 6.40
C MET A 131 6.45 -0.87 7.37
N GLU A 132 7.58 -0.48 6.82
CA GLU A 132 8.68 0.16 7.54
C GLU A 132 8.56 1.69 7.48
N PHE A 133 8.96 2.34 8.56
CA PHE A 133 9.02 3.79 8.68
C PHE A 133 10.07 4.23 9.69
N TYR A 134 10.60 5.44 9.52
CA TYR A 134 11.50 6.07 10.48
C TYR A 134 10.75 7.04 11.38
N LEU A 135 11.20 7.15 12.64
CA LEU A 135 10.82 8.21 13.57
C LEU A 135 12.00 9.17 13.76
N PHE A 136 11.77 10.44 13.46
CA PHE A 136 12.75 11.52 13.60
C PHE A 136 12.30 12.53 14.66
N LYS A 137 13.27 13.16 15.28
CA LYS A 137 13.03 14.29 16.20
C LYS A 137 12.64 15.51 15.40
N LEU A 138 11.83 16.38 16.01
CA LEU A 138 11.59 17.73 15.54
C LEU A 138 12.70 18.67 16.08
N ASP A 139 12.91 19.78 15.41
CA ASP A 139 13.76 20.86 15.91
C ASP A 139 12.99 21.75 16.94
N GLU A 140 13.64 22.81 17.41
CA GLU A 140 13.05 23.76 18.38
C GLU A 140 11.84 24.55 17.83
N ASN A 141 11.68 24.59 16.51
CA ASN A 141 10.55 25.25 15.85
C ASN A 141 9.42 24.24 15.50
N GLY A 142 9.60 22.97 15.82
CA GLY A 142 8.67 21.90 15.47
C GLY A 142 8.82 21.39 14.04
N GLU A 143 9.91 21.72 13.34
CA GLU A 143 10.16 21.27 11.98
C GLU A 143 10.88 19.91 11.96
N PRO A 144 10.58 19.05 10.95
CA PRO A 144 11.20 17.73 10.82
C PRO A 144 12.72 17.81 10.65
N THR A 145 13.44 16.97 11.40
CA THR A 145 14.90 16.80 11.23
C THR A 145 15.22 15.43 10.63
N LYS A 146 16.52 15.18 10.36
CA LYS A 146 17.04 13.84 10.04
C LYS A 146 17.77 13.20 11.25
N LEU A 147 17.47 13.66 12.47
CA LEU A 147 17.98 13.05 13.70
C LEU A 147 17.05 11.91 14.13
N PRO A 148 17.48 10.65 14.07
CA PRO A 148 16.67 9.52 14.51
C PRO A 148 16.21 9.68 15.96
N TYR A 149 15.03 9.15 16.26
CA TYR A 149 14.47 9.22 17.61
C TYR A 149 15.32 8.47 18.62
N ASP A 150 15.92 7.36 18.21
CA ASP A 150 16.86 6.55 18.99
C ASP A 150 18.02 6.04 18.11
N ASN A 151 18.84 5.15 18.67
CA ASN A 151 19.94 4.49 17.98
C ASN A 151 19.91 2.99 18.24
N ALA A 152 18.72 2.42 18.46
CA ALA A 152 18.52 1.00 18.61
C ALA A 152 18.70 0.25 17.28
N GLY A 153 18.80 -1.06 17.38
CA GLY A 153 18.91 -1.98 16.26
C GLY A 153 17.74 -2.98 16.21
N TYR A 154 17.90 -4.00 15.38
CA TYR A 154 16.86 -4.99 15.08
C TYR A 154 16.40 -5.74 16.34
N MET A 155 15.09 -5.63 16.64
CA MET A 155 14.42 -6.24 17.80
C MET A 155 14.99 -5.83 19.18
N ASP A 156 15.71 -4.70 19.25
CA ASP A 156 16.09 -4.14 20.55
C ASP A 156 14.84 -3.74 21.35
N ILE A 157 15.00 -3.65 22.65
CA ILE A 157 13.95 -3.32 23.60
C ILE A 157 14.27 -2.00 24.34
N ALA A 158 13.32 -1.46 25.08
CA ALA A 158 13.56 -0.32 25.96
C ALA A 158 14.66 -0.65 27.01
N PRO A 159 15.55 0.31 27.35
CA PRO A 159 15.49 1.75 27.06
C PRO A 159 16.15 2.18 25.73
N GLU A 160 16.83 1.29 25.01
CA GLU A 160 17.49 1.59 23.74
C GLU A 160 16.46 1.91 22.66
N ASP A 161 15.44 1.06 22.53
CA ASP A 161 14.25 1.30 21.69
C ASP A 161 13.30 2.30 22.38
N LYS A 162 13.33 3.55 21.93
CA LYS A 162 12.43 4.60 22.41
C LYS A 162 11.09 4.61 21.65
N GLY A 163 11.03 3.96 20.51
CA GLY A 163 9.86 3.89 19.65
C GLY A 163 8.76 2.94 20.15
N GLU A 164 9.04 2.06 21.13
CA GLU A 164 8.11 1.03 21.59
C GLU A 164 6.73 1.58 21.98
N ASN A 165 6.69 2.70 22.74
CA ASN A 165 5.42 3.31 23.16
C ASN A 165 4.63 3.87 21.96
N VAL A 166 5.31 4.45 20.98
CA VAL A 166 4.69 4.97 19.75
C VAL A 166 4.08 3.83 18.96
N ARG A 167 4.83 2.73 18.73
CA ARG A 167 4.30 1.54 18.04
C ARG A 167 3.08 0.95 18.76
N ARG A 168 3.13 0.86 20.10
CA ARG A 168 2.00 0.37 20.90
C ARG A 168 0.77 1.25 20.74
N GLU A 169 0.91 2.58 20.79
CA GLU A 169 -0.20 3.53 20.56
C GLU A 169 -0.75 3.40 19.14
N VAL A 170 0.11 3.24 18.13
CA VAL A 170 -0.31 2.96 16.75
C VAL A 170 -1.13 1.66 16.69
N CYS A 171 -0.64 0.56 17.26
CA CYS A 171 -1.35 -0.73 17.26
C CYS A 171 -2.74 -0.63 17.92
N PHE A 172 -2.85 -0.02 19.08
CA PHE A 172 -4.15 0.17 19.75
C PHE A 172 -5.10 1.07 18.96
N THR A 173 -4.57 2.10 18.31
CA THR A 173 -5.37 2.97 17.44
C THR A 173 -5.90 2.20 16.22
N LEU A 174 -5.07 1.37 15.61
CA LEU A 174 -5.46 0.51 14.49
C LEU A 174 -6.54 -0.50 14.91
N GLU A 175 -6.39 -1.14 16.08
CA GLU A 175 -7.41 -2.07 16.61
C GLU A 175 -8.76 -1.37 16.83
N GLN A 176 -8.77 -0.16 17.38
CA GLN A 176 -9.99 0.63 17.53
C GLN A 176 -10.66 0.96 16.18
N MET A 177 -9.87 1.04 15.11
CA MET A 177 -10.35 1.26 13.74
C MET A 177 -10.69 -0.05 13.00
N GLY A 178 -10.61 -1.20 13.67
CA GLY A 178 -10.92 -2.51 13.09
C GLY A 178 -9.78 -3.15 12.28
N ILE A 179 -8.60 -2.53 12.26
CA ILE A 179 -7.39 -3.08 11.64
C ILE A 179 -6.62 -3.86 12.70
N LYS A 180 -6.28 -5.12 12.40
CA LYS A 180 -5.61 -6.01 13.38
C LYS A 180 -4.10 -6.04 13.12
N PRO A 181 -3.27 -5.40 13.96
CA PRO A 181 -1.83 -5.60 13.93
C PRO A 181 -1.49 -7.07 14.19
N GLU A 182 -0.41 -7.55 13.58
CA GLU A 182 0.10 -8.91 13.76
C GLU A 182 1.41 -8.91 14.51
N SER A 183 2.35 -8.04 14.14
CA SER A 183 3.60 -7.84 14.84
C SER A 183 4.04 -6.37 14.80
N ALA A 184 4.94 -5.99 15.73
CA ALA A 184 5.54 -4.67 15.79
C ALA A 184 6.92 -4.77 16.47
N HIS A 185 7.94 -4.25 15.82
CA HIS A 185 9.31 -4.28 16.35
C HIS A 185 10.15 -3.10 15.86
N HIS A 186 11.31 -2.90 16.51
CA HIS A 186 12.35 -2.00 16.00
C HIS A 186 13.09 -2.68 14.85
N GLU A 187 13.33 -1.93 13.77
CA GLU A 187 14.08 -2.41 12.60
C GLU A 187 15.59 -2.14 12.71
N GLU A 188 16.38 -2.47 11.64
CA GLU A 188 17.84 -2.37 11.65
C GLU A 188 18.36 -0.93 11.70
N GLY A 189 17.62 0.02 11.14
CA GLY A 189 18.03 1.42 11.12
C GLY A 189 17.72 2.15 12.43
N PRO A 190 18.54 3.13 12.85
CA PRO A 190 18.26 3.93 14.04
C PRO A 190 16.93 4.68 13.89
N GLY A 191 16.03 4.50 14.85
CA GLY A 191 14.68 5.05 14.80
C GLY A 191 13.77 4.42 13.73
N GLN A 192 14.16 3.29 13.13
CA GLN A 192 13.37 2.57 12.15
C GLN A 192 12.45 1.56 12.85
N ASN A 193 11.21 1.51 12.41
CA ASN A 193 10.15 0.70 12.99
C ASN A 193 9.40 -0.05 11.90
N GLU A 194 8.85 -1.22 12.25
CA GLU A 194 7.95 -2.00 11.40
C GLU A 194 6.71 -2.39 12.19
N ILE A 195 5.56 -2.35 11.53
CA ILE A 195 4.30 -2.88 12.05
C ILE A 195 3.62 -3.62 10.90
N ASP A 196 3.30 -4.88 11.16
CA ASP A 196 2.59 -5.75 10.24
C ASP A 196 1.14 -5.85 10.66
N PHE A 197 0.25 -5.99 9.70
CA PHE A 197 -1.16 -6.25 9.96
C PHE A 197 -1.67 -7.40 9.11
N ARG A 198 -2.67 -8.10 9.65
CA ARG A 198 -3.21 -9.31 9.05
C ARG A 198 -3.65 -9.09 7.62
N TYR A 199 -3.45 -10.11 6.80
CA TYR A 199 -3.95 -10.15 5.45
C TYR A 199 -5.50 -10.03 5.40
N SER A 200 -5.99 -9.43 4.34
CA SER A 200 -7.41 -9.26 4.07
C SER A 200 -7.67 -9.23 2.56
N ASP A 201 -8.94 -9.12 2.20
CA ASP A 201 -9.36 -8.81 0.83
C ASP A 201 -8.52 -7.63 0.26
N PRO A 202 -8.17 -7.65 -1.04
CA PRO A 202 -7.23 -6.67 -1.61
C PRO A 202 -7.63 -5.21 -1.42
N VAL A 203 -8.91 -4.87 -1.58
CA VAL A 203 -9.41 -3.49 -1.41
C VAL A 203 -9.31 -3.07 0.05
N ILE A 204 -9.72 -3.94 0.98
CA ILE A 204 -9.61 -3.71 2.41
C ILE A 204 -8.13 -3.56 2.81
N SER A 205 -7.25 -4.40 2.28
CA SER A 205 -5.81 -4.33 2.58
C SER A 205 -5.19 -3.02 2.09
N ALA A 206 -5.58 -2.53 0.91
CA ALA A 206 -5.12 -1.22 0.41
C ALA A 206 -5.67 -0.06 1.26
N ASP A 207 -6.96 -0.09 1.63
CA ASP A 207 -7.58 0.87 2.56
C ASP A 207 -6.85 0.88 3.92
N ASN A 208 -6.47 -0.31 4.43
CA ASN A 208 -5.70 -0.47 5.66
C ASN A 208 -4.29 0.13 5.54
N ALA A 209 -3.59 -0.12 4.42
CA ALA A 209 -2.26 0.43 4.16
C ALA A 209 -2.25 1.97 4.13
N VAL A 210 -3.26 2.58 3.49
CA VAL A 210 -3.45 4.03 3.48
C VAL A 210 -3.77 4.56 4.87
N THR A 211 -4.67 3.86 5.60
CA THR A 211 -5.07 4.22 6.96
C THR A 211 -3.88 4.12 7.91
N PHE A 212 -3.07 3.08 7.81
CA PHE A 212 -1.87 2.87 8.60
C PHE A 212 -0.92 4.07 8.54
N ARG A 213 -0.59 4.55 7.33
CA ARG A 213 0.26 5.75 7.17
C ARG A 213 -0.33 6.97 7.88
N SER A 214 -1.64 7.16 7.79
CA SER A 214 -2.34 8.27 8.45
C SER A 214 -2.30 8.15 9.98
N VAL A 215 -2.47 6.94 10.52
CA VAL A 215 -2.40 6.66 11.97
C VAL A 215 -0.98 6.90 12.48
N VAL A 216 0.04 6.33 11.83
CA VAL A 216 1.45 6.52 12.23
C VAL A 216 1.82 8.00 12.23
N ASN A 217 1.48 8.74 11.17
CA ASN A 217 1.76 10.19 11.11
C ASN A 217 1.07 10.96 12.25
N THR A 218 -0.18 10.61 12.55
CA THR A 218 -0.95 11.26 13.62
C THR A 218 -0.38 10.96 14.99
N VAL A 219 -0.08 9.69 15.26
CA VAL A 219 0.49 9.26 16.57
C VAL A 219 1.88 9.83 16.75
N ALA A 220 2.74 9.78 15.72
CA ALA A 220 4.08 10.39 15.76
C ALA A 220 4.00 11.88 16.09
N ALA A 221 3.15 12.64 15.40
CA ALA A 221 2.97 14.08 15.64
C ALA A 221 2.48 14.37 17.07
N ARG A 222 1.56 13.58 17.62
CA ARG A 222 1.09 13.70 19.02
C ARG A 222 2.19 13.41 20.04
N ASN A 223 3.17 12.59 19.66
CA ASN A 223 4.35 12.31 20.49
C ASN A 223 5.53 13.27 20.23
N GLY A 224 5.34 14.37 19.48
CA GLY A 224 6.39 15.34 19.16
C GLY A 224 7.46 14.79 18.22
N LEU A 225 7.08 13.88 17.34
CA LEU A 225 7.97 13.23 16.37
C LEU A 225 7.46 13.41 14.94
N PHE A 226 8.37 13.22 14.00
CA PHE A 226 8.08 13.12 12.57
C PHE A 226 8.26 11.67 12.11
N SER A 227 7.27 11.10 11.43
CA SER A 227 7.37 9.79 10.78
C SER A 227 7.68 9.95 9.30
N ASP A 228 8.66 9.19 8.81
CA ASP A 228 9.14 9.26 7.44
C ASP A 228 9.01 7.90 6.75
N PHE A 229 8.11 7.84 5.76
CA PHE A 229 7.86 6.69 4.90
C PHE A 229 8.63 6.76 3.57
N SER A 230 9.54 7.72 3.39
CA SER A 230 10.33 7.79 2.16
C SER A 230 11.19 6.51 2.00
N PRO A 231 11.46 6.07 0.77
CA PRO A 231 12.16 4.81 0.53
C PRO A 231 13.59 4.78 1.10
N LYS A 232 14.26 5.93 1.17
CA LYS A 232 15.64 6.05 1.67
C LYS A 232 15.83 7.30 2.52
N PRO A 233 15.30 7.32 3.76
CA PRO A 233 15.36 8.52 4.62
C PRO A 233 16.78 8.94 5.02
N LEU A 234 17.68 7.95 5.15
CA LEU A 234 19.09 8.13 5.51
C LEU A 234 20.00 7.42 4.51
N GLU A 235 21.01 8.11 3.98
CA GLU A 235 21.86 7.65 2.89
C GLU A 235 22.56 6.31 3.18
N ASN A 236 23.19 6.19 4.35
CA ASN A 236 24.03 5.05 4.74
C ASN A 236 23.34 4.10 5.74
N ARG A 237 22.03 4.09 5.78
CA ARG A 237 21.21 3.26 6.66
C ARG A 237 20.20 2.44 5.84
N PRO A 238 19.55 1.42 6.40
CA PRO A 238 18.47 0.71 5.71
C PRO A 238 17.41 1.67 5.16
N GLY A 239 16.84 1.35 4.00
CA GLY A 239 15.67 2.05 3.47
C GLY A 239 14.38 1.43 4.00
N ASN A 240 13.24 2.08 3.78
CA ASN A 240 11.93 1.54 4.12
C ASN A 240 11.41 0.64 2.99
N GLY A 241 11.00 -0.57 3.34
CA GLY A 241 10.26 -1.48 2.49
C GLY A 241 8.75 -1.46 2.79
N MET A 242 7.98 -1.82 1.79
CA MET A 242 6.61 -2.27 1.95
C MET A 242 6.53 -3.67 1.34
N HIS A 243 6.80 -4.69 2.15
CA HIS A 243 6.71 -6.06 1.67
C HIS A 243 5.24 -6.46 1.52
N ILE A 244 4.90 -7.11 0.41
CA ILE A 244 3.53 -7.51 0.12
C ILE A 244 3.43 -9.02 0.18
N ASN A 245 2.76 -9.51 1.22
CA ASN A 245 2.37 -10.91 1.35
C ASN A 245 1.18 -11.20 0.47
N ILE A 246 1.25 -12.22 -0.36
CA ILE A 246 0.27 -12.59 -1.39
C ILE A 246 -0.21 -14.01 -1.11
N SER A 247 -1.47 -14.15 -0.79
CA SER A 247 -2.17 -15.45 -0.71
C SER A 247 -3.17 -15.56 -1.85
N VAL A 248 -3.28 -16.76 -2.40
CA VAL A 248 -4.18 -17.04 -3.53
C VAL A 248 -4.96 -18.30 -3.24
N LYS A 249 -6.25 -18.27 -3.58
CA LYS A 249 -7.15 -19.44 -3.51
C LYS A 249 -7.86 -19.60 -4.84
N SER A 250 -7.83 -20.82 -5.40
CA SER A 250 -8.65 -21.20 -6.54
C SER A 250 -9.91 -21.88 -6.05
N GLU A 251 -11.05 -21.58 -6.68
CA GLU A 251 -12.34 -22.24 -6.40
C GLU A 251 -12.30 -23.74 -6.65
N ASN A 252 -11.47 -24.19 -7.60
CA ASN A 252 -11.26 -25.59 -7.92
C ASN A 252 -10.35 -26.33 -6.92
N GLY A 253 -9.75 -25.61 -5.97
CA GLY A 253 -8.80 -26.16 -5.01
C GLY A 253 -7.38 -26.38 -5.58
N ASP A 254 -7.09 -25.93 -6.80
CA ASP A 254 -5.78 -26.03 -7.42
C ASP A 254 -4.76 -25.08 -6.75
N ASP A 255 -3.53 -25.52 -6.62
CA ASP A 255 -2.44 -24.66 -6.18
C ASP A 255 -1.95 -23.77 -7.33
N THR A 256 -2.47 -22.57 -7.42
CA THR A 256 -2.14 -21.60 -8.46
C THR A 256 -1.03 -20.62 -8.05
N LEU A 257 -0.52 -20.69 -6.83
CA LEU A 257 0.54 -19.79 -6.34
C LEU A 257 1.81 -19.83 -7.20
N PRO A 258 2.29 -20.98 -7.71
CA PRO A 258 3.45 -21.02 -8.60
C PRO A 258 3.25 -20.20 -9.88
N GLN A 259 2.10 -20.32 -10.53
CA GLN A 259 1.78 -19.54 -11.74
C GLN A 259 1.68 -18.05 -11.44
N VAL A 260 1.09 -17.68 -10.29
CA VAL A 260 1.01 -16.28 -9.83
C VAL A 260 2.42 -15.70 -9.64
N ILE A 261 3.33 -16.43 -8.98
CA ILE A 261 4.72 -16.00 -8.80
C ILE A 261 5.41 -15.86 -10.18
N ALA A 262 5.23 -16.82 -11.08
CA ALA A 262 5.81 -16.78 -12.42
C ALA A 262 5.32 -15.55 -13.20
N GLY A 263 4.02 -15.24 -13.15
CA GLY A 263 3.43 -14.05 -13.76
C GLY A 263 4.01 -12.75 -13.18
N ILE A 264 4.12 -12.65 -11.85
CA ILE A 264 4.75 -11.49 -11.21
C ILE A 264 6.20 -11.33 -11.65
N LEU A 265 7.01 -12.39 -11.62
CA LEU A 265 8.41 -12.32 -12.06
C LEU A 265 8.55 -11.91 -13.53
N SER A 266 7.62 -12.35 -14.38
CA SER A 266 7.60 -11.99 -15.81
C SER A 266 7.35 -10.50 -16.04
N HIS A 267 6.47 -9.89 -15.25
CA HIS A 267 6.03 -8.49 -15.45
C HIS A 267 6.66 -7.49 -14.47
N ILE A 268 7.48 -7.93 -13.51
CA ILE A 268 7.97 -7.07 -12.42
C ILE A 268 8.76 -5.85 -12.92
N SER A 269 9.55 -5.99 -13.99
CA SER A 269 10.29 -4.87 -14.57
C SER A 269 9.36 -3.77 -15.07
N ASP A 270 8.22 -4.15 -15.63
CA ASP A 270 7.21 -3.23 -16.16
C ASP A 270 6.42 -2.56 -15.03
N MET A 271 6.22 -3.29 -13.93
CA MET A 271 5.51 -2.79 -12.76
C MET A 271 6.38 -1.89 -11.86
N THR A 272 7.71 -1.94 -11.99
CA THR A 272 8.64 -1.29 -11.04
C THR A 272 8.37 0.21 -10.88
N ALA A 273 7.97 0.95 -11.94
CA ALA A 273 7.65 2.38 -11.83
C ALA A 273 6.45 2.68 -10.91
N PHE A 274 5.55 1.72 -10.72
CA PHE A 274 4.36 1.84 -9.86
C PHE A 274 4.62 1.34 -8.44
N LEU A 275 5.58 0.43 -8.26
CA LEU A 275 5.98 -0.15 -6.99
C LEU A 275 7.07 0.65 -6.29
N ASN A 276 7.85 1.43 -7.06
CA ASN A 276 9.03 2.18 -6.64
C ASN A 276 9.02 3.54 -7.37
N THR A 277 8.29 4.49 -6.80
CA THR A 277 7.79 5.67 -7.51
C THR A 277 8.69 6.90 -7.44
N THR A 278 9.78 6.83 -6.69
CA THR A 278 10.72 7.96 -6.47
C THR A 278 12.15 7.58 -6.84
N GLU A 279 13.01 8.56 -7.09
CA GLU A 279 14.44 8.33 -7.32
C GLU A 279 15.09 7.57 -6.14
N ASP A 280 14.71 7.90 -4.92
CA ASP A 280 15.22 7.29 -3.69
C ASP A 280 14.87 5.81 -3.56
N SER A 281 13.79 5.35 -4.20
CA SER A 281 13.40 3.95 -4.25
C SER A 281 14.53 3.07 -4.79
N TYR A 282 15.25 3.55 -5.79
CA TYR A 282 16.31 2.81 -6.49
C TYR A 282 17.63 2.77 -5.72
N LEU A 283 17.81 3.65 -4.72
CA LEU A 283 18.93 3.63 -3.80
C LEU A 283 18.85 2.47 -2.78
N ARG A 284 17.68 1.84 -2.65
CA ARG A 284 17.47 0.67 -1.79
C ARG A 284 18.03 -0.60 -2.42
N PHE A 285 17.89 -0.76 -3.74
CA PHE A 285 18.10 -2.03 -4.42
C PHE A 285 19.54 -2.56 -4.32
N GLY A 286 19.66 -3.81 -3.89
CA GLY A 286 20.93 -4.55 -3.83
C GLY A 286 21.66 -4.43 -2.50
N SER A 287 21.06 -3.85 -1.47
CA SER A 287 21.63 -3.77 -0.12
C SER A 287 20.54 -3.85 0.96
N ASN A 288 20.95 -4.16 2.20
CA ASN A 288 20.09 -4.12 3.37
C ASN A 288 18.72 -4.81 3.17
N LYS A 289 18.74 -6.05 2.70
CA LYS A 289 17.54 -6.87 2.44
C LYS A 289 16.58 -6.35 1.36
N ALA A 290 16.93 -5.31 0.58
CA ALA A 290 16.17 -4.85 -0.57
C ALA A 290 16.70 -5.53 -1.86
N PRO A 291 15.96 -6.46 -2.47
CA PRO A 291 16.42 -7.26 -3.59
C PRO A 291 16.59 -6.43 -4.86
N ARG A 292 17.54 -6.83 -5.72
CA ARG A 292 17.78 -6.26 -7.04
C ARG A 292 17.51 -7.23 -8.18
N TYR A 293 17.70 -8.53 -7.92
CA TYR A 293 17.63 -9.56 -8.95
C TYR A 293 16.26 -10.18 -9.02
N ILE A 294 15.76 -10.40 -10.25
CA ILE A 294 14.46 -11.04 -10.49
C ILE A 294 14.62 -12.53 -10.26
N SER A 295 14.20 -12.98 -9.10
CA SER A 295 14.39 -14.33 -8.61
C SER A 295 13.44 -14.66 -7.47
N TRP A 296 13.30 -15.92 -7.15
CA TRP A 296 12.53 -16.40 -6.00
C TRP A 296 13.23 -17.53 -5.28
N SER A 297 12.88 -17.75 -4.03
CA SER A 297 13.31 -18.90 -3.25
C SER A 297 12.44 -19.09 -2.01
N SER A 298 12.53 -20.26 -1.41
CA SER A 298 12.02 -20.50 -0.06
C SER A 298 12.99 -19.91 0.97
N GLU A 299 12.46 -19.21 1.99
CA GLU A 299 13.17 -18.74 3.19
C GLU A 299 14.34 -17.74 2.98
N ASN A 300 14.77 -17.45 1.76
CA ASN A 300 15.92 -16.61 1.46
C ASN A 300 15.52 -15.13 1.23
N ARG A 301 15.97 -14.23 2.11
CA ARG A 301 15.64 -12.80 2.11
C ARG A 301 16.40 -11.97 1.07
N SER A 302 17.36 -12.55 0.33
CA SER A 302 18.04 -11.85 -0.77
C SER A 302 17.28 -11.92 -2.10
N GLN A 303 16.21 -12.69 -2.15
CA GLN A 303 15.38 -12.89 -3.35
C GLN A 303 14.27 -11.87 -3.46
N LEU A 304 13.83 -11.62 -4.69
CA LEU A 304 12.73 -10.68 -4.98
C LEU A 304 11.39 -11.20 -4.43
N ILE A 305 11.13 -12.49 -4.63
CA ILE A 305 9.99 -13.18 -4.03
C ILE A 305 10.52 -14.25 -3.10
N ARG A 306 10.07 -14.21 -1.85
CA ARG A 306 10.32 -15.23 -0.84
C ARG A 306 9.04 -15.98 -0.54
N ILE A 307 9.12 -17.29 -0.43
CA ILE A 307 8.03 -18.10 0.16
C ILE A 307 8.44 -18.38 1.60
N PRO A 308 7.83 -17.70 2.60
CA PRO A 308 8.12 -17.99 4.01
C PRO A 308 7.77 -19.44 4.38
N ALA A 309 8.47 -19.98 5.38
CA ALA A 309 8.12 -21.26 5.98
C ALA A 309 6.76 -21.17 6.67
N ALA A 310 5.70 -21.54 5.94
CA ALA A 310 4.34 -21.55 6.44
C ALA A 310 3.51 -22.59 5.67
N GLU A 311 2.58 -23.25 6.35
CA GLU A 311 1.75 -24.32 5.79
C GLU A 311 0.25 -23.92 5.83
N GLY A 312 -0.55 -24.62 5.04
CA GLY A 312 -2.01 -24.47 5.01
C GLY A 312 -2.46 -23.07 4.63
N GLU A 313 -3.34 -22.49 5.41
CA GLU A 313 -3.89 -21.15 5.16
C GLU A 313 -2.89 -20.00 5.27
N TYR A 314 -1.72 -20.24 5.89
CA TYR A 314 -0.65 -19.25 6.04
C TYR A 314 0.36 -19.29 4.88
N ARG A 315 0.21 -20.23 3.92
CA ARG A 315 1.05 -20.30 2.73
C ARG A 315 0.88 -19.06 1.86
N ARG A 316 1.99 -18.36 1.63
CA ARG A 316 2.01 -17.09 0.89
C ARG A 316 3.33 -16.88 0.16
N ALA A 317 3.34 -16.00 -0.80
CA ALA A 317 4.54 -15.41 -1.38
C ALA A 317 4.72 -13.98 -0.85
N GLU A 318 5.94 -13.56 -0.59
CA GLU A 318 6.29 -12.21 -0.15
C GLU A 318 7.05 -11.50 -1.28
N LEU A 319 6.46 -10.48 -1.87
CA LEU A 319 7.12 -9.58 -2.82
C LEU A 319 7.85 -8.48 -2.06
N ARG A 320 9.18 -8.38 -2.23
CA ARG A 320 10.06 -7.60 -1.36
C ARG A 320 10.59 -6.30 -1.97
N SER A 321 10.34 -6.03 -3.25
CA SER A 321 10.83 -4.80 -3.90
C SER A 321 10.01 -3.54 -3.61
N PRO A 322 8.69 -3.57 -3.40
CA PRO A 322 7.91 -2.37 -3.17
C PRO A 322 8.39 -1.56 -1.96
N ASP A 323 8.08 -0.28 -1.96
CA ASP A 323 8.34 0.62 -0.84
C ASP A 323 7.10 1.46 -0.49
N PRO A 324 7.07 2.10 0.70
CA PRO A 324 5.88 2.80 1.18
C PRO A 324 5.51 4.07 0.37
N ALA A 325 6.32 4.49 -0.60
CA ALA A 325 5.98 5.60 -1.50
C ALA A 325 5.00 5.17 -2.60
N CYS A 326 4.81 3.87 -2.83
CA CYS A 326 3.88 3.39 -3.85
C CYS A 326 2.42 3.64 -3.46
N ASN A 327 1.55 3.64 -4.49
CA ASN A 327 0.11 3.61 -4.30
C ASN A 327 -0.34 2.15 -4.09
N PRO A 328 -0.83 1.75 -2.90
CA PRO A 328 -1.16 0.36 -2.61
C PRO A 328 -2.27 -0.19 -3.52
N TYR A 329 -3.22 0.65 -3.93
CA TYR A 329 -4.28 0.22 -4.85
C TYR A 329 -3.72 -0.19 -6.22
N LEU A 330 -2.81 0.60 -6.78
CA LEU A 330 -2.17 0.28 -8.06
C LEU A 330 -1.21 -0.89 -7.94
N ALA A 331 -0.45 -0.95 -6.84
CA ALA A 331 0.46 -2.06 -6.57
C ALA A 331 -0.29 -3.40 -6.54
N PHE A 332 -1.38 -3.48 -5.78
CA PHE A 332 -2.17 -4.70 -5.65
C PHE A 332 -2.91 -5.05 -6.95
N ALA A 333 -3.46 -4.06 -7.65
CA ALA A 333 -4.10 -4.29 -8.95
C ALA A 333 -3.12 -4.91 -9.97
N LEU A 334 -1.90 -4.38 -10.07
CA LEU A 334 -0.88 -4.89 -10.98
C LEU A 334 -0.42 -6.30 -10.58
N ILE A 335 -0.28 -6.59 -9.29
CA ILE A 335 0.06 -7.93 -8.80
C ILE A 335 -1.05 -8.93 -9.16
N ILE A 336 -2.32 -8.54 -9.00
CA ILE A 336 -3.46 -9.39 -9.40
C ILE A 336 -3.40 -9.66 -10.91
N TYR A 337 -3.29 -8.63 -11.75
CA TYR A 337 -3.26 -8.81 -13.20
C TYR A 337 -2.06 -9.64 -13.67
N ALA A 338 -0.87 -9.45 -13.06
CA ALA A 338 0.32 -10.25 -13.35
C ALA A 338 0.12 -11.71 -12.92
N GLY A 339 -0.48 -11.94 -11.76
CA GLY A 339 -0.81 -13.29 -11.29
C GLY A 339 -1.83 -13.99 -12.19
N LEU A 340 -2.89 -13.30 -12.59
CA LEU A 340 -3.89 -13.82 -13.53
C LEU A 340 -3.30 -14.13 -14.91
N ASP A 341 -2.36 -13.31 -15.37
CA ASP A 341 -1.65 -13.60 -16.63
C ASP A 341 -0.80 -14.87 -16.52
N GLY A 342 -0.13 -15.07 -15.37
CA GLY A 342 0.61 -16.29 -15.09
C GLY A 342 -0.28 -17.54 -15.06
N ILE A 343 -1.45 -17.47 -14.47
CA ILE A 343 -2.44 -18.56 -14.43
C ILE A 343 -2.96 -18.83 -15.86
N ARG A 344 -3.40 -17.80 -16.58
CA ARG A 344 -3.99 -17.92 -17.91
C ARG A 344 -3.03 -18.53 -18.93
N GLN A 345 -1.74 -18.21 -18.82
CA GLN A 345 -0.70 -18.72 -19.72
C GLN A 345 -0.05 -20.01 -19.20
N ASP A 346 -0.52 -20.54 -18.07
CA ASP A 346 0.09 -21.69 -17.37
C ASP A 346 1.61 -21.56 -17.25
N MET A 347 2.06 -20.38 -16.79
CA MET A 347 3.49 -20.07 -16.72
C MET A 347 4.19 -20.99 -15.72
N ALA A 348 5.24 -21.64 -16.19
CA ALA A 348 6.10 -22.45 -15.30
C ALA A 348 6.92 -21.55 -14.40
N LEU A 349 6.90 -21.84 -13.09
CA LEU A 349 7.78 -21.17 -12.13
C LEU A 349 9.24 -21.55 -12.42
N PRO A 350 10.17 -20.58 -12.61
CA PRO A 350 11.58 -20.87 -12.86
C PRO A 350 12.21 -21.57 -11.64
N GLU A 351 13.41 -22.14 -11.81
CA GLU A 351 14.15 -22.77 -10.74
C GLU A 351 14.42 -21.79 -9.59
N ALA A 352 14.26 -22.25 -8.34
CA ALA A 352 14.50 -21.46 -7.15
C ALA A 352 15.99 -21.09 -7.01
N ALA A 353 16.27 -19.87 -6.58
CA ALA A 353 17.64 -19.38 -6.37
C ALA A 353 18.01 -19.46 -4.88
N ASP A 354 18.46 -20.63 -4.42
CA ASP A 354 18.84 -20.86 -3.00
C ASP A 354 20.27 -20.38 -2.70
N ILE A 355 20.60 -19.17 -3.17
CA ILE A 355 21.90 -18.53 -2.97
C ILE A 355 21.71 -17.10 -2.44
N ASN A 356 22.66 -16.62 -1.65
CA ASN A 356 22.65 -15.23 -1.20
C ASN A 356 23.14 -14.30 -2.33
N LEU A 357 22.21 -13.65 -3.04
CA LEU A 357 22.52 -12.76 -4.16
C LEU A 357 23.21 -11.45 -3.77
N TYR A 358 23.28 -11.10 -2.50
CA TYR A 358 24.10 -9.95 -2.05
C TYR A 358 25.60 -10.25 -2.07
N THR A 359 25.98 -11.50 -1.80
CA THR A 359 27.37 -11.94 -1.66
C THR A 359 27.84 -12.92 -2.72
N ALA A 360 26.94 -13.43 -3.56
CA ALA A 360 27.27 -14.38 -4.61
C ALA A 360 28.33 -13.84 -5.59
N PRO A 361 29.19 -14.68 -6.18
CA PRO A 361 30.12 -14.28 -7.22
C PRO A 361 29.43 -13.63 -8.43
N GLU A 362 30.15 -12.77 -9.15
CA GLU A 362 29.56 -12.00 -10.26
C GLU A 362 29.07 -12.88 -11.42
N ASP A 363 29.78 -13.94 -11.74
CA ASP A 363 29.39 -14.94 -12.76
C ASP A 363 28.08 -15.68 -12.42
N VAL A 364 27.80 -15.83 -11.11
CA VAL A 364 26.53 -16.39 -10.62
C VAL A 364 25.43 -15.36 -10.72
N ARG A 365 25.68 -14.13 -10.25
CA ARG A 365 24.71 -13.03 -10.28
C ARG A 365 24.31 -12.63 -11.71
N ALA A 366 25.25 -12.71 -12.65
CA ALA A 366 25.03 -12.38 -14.06
C ALA A 366 23.98 -13.27 -14.76
N LYS A 367 23.62 -14.41 -14.15
CA LYS A 367 22.56 -15.31 -14.66
C LYS A 367 21.13 -14.79 -14.39
N PHE A 368 20.99 -13.84 -13.49
CA PHE A 368 19.69 -13.29 -13.10
C PHE A 368 19.46 -11.92 -13.74
N ALA A 369 18.28 -11.73 -14.31
CA ALA A 369 17.83 -10.42 -14.74
C ALA A 369 17.72 -9.49 -13.51
N MET A 370 17.86 -8.19 -13.74
CA MET A 370 17.78 -7.19 -12.68
C MET A 370 16.56 -6.30 -12.86
N LEU A 371 16.02 -5.80 -11.75
CA LEU A 371 15.08 -4.70 -11.75
C LEU A 371 15.68 -3.47 -12.43
N PRO A 372 14.85 -2.59 -13.03
CA PRO A 372 15.32 -1.30 -13.52
C PRO A 372 16.12 -0.55 -12.46
N SER A 373 17.30 -0.04 -12.82
CA SER A 373 18.23 0.54 -11.86
C SER A 373 18.01 2.02 -11.55
N THR A 374 17.05 2.65 -12.23
CA THR A 374 16.66 4.06 -12.02
C THR A 374 15.17 4.23 -12.33
N LEU A 375 14.56 5.28 -11.75
CA LEU A 375 13.17 5.63 -12.04
C LEU A 375 12.93 5.79 -13.55
N LYS A 376 13.80 6.51 -14.25
CA LYS A 376 13.70 6.70 -15.71
C LYS A 376 13.71 5.40 -16.51
N LYS A 377 14.50 4.41 -16.10
CA LYS A 377 14.49 3.08 -16.76
C LYS A 377 13.19 2.32 -16.49
N ALA A 378 12.67 2.40 -15.26
CA ALA A 378 11.40 1.80 -14.90
C ALA A 378 10.23 2.46 -15.64
N GLN A 379 10.19 3.78 -15.72
CA GLN A 379 9.23 4.54 -16.51
C GLN A 379 9.28 4.13 -18.00
N SER A 380 10.48 3.99 -18.56
CA SER A 380 10.65 3.55 -19.93
C SER A 380 10.23 2.10 -20.18
N ALA A 381 10.35 1.22 -19.20
CA ALA A 381 9.83 -0.15 -19.28
C ALA A 381 8.30 -0.14 -19.25
N ALA A 382 7.71 0.54 -18.27
CA ALA A 382 6.26 0.67 -18.13
C ALA A 382 5.59 1.28 -19.37
N ALA A 383 6.15 2.36 -19.93
CA ALA A 383 5.60 3.04 -21.10
C ALA A 383 5.55 2.18 -22.37
N ARG A 384 6.38 1.14 -22.47
CA ARG A 384 6.43 0.22 -23.63
C ARG A 384 5.74 -1.10 -23.38
N SER A 385 5.25 -1.33 -22.19
CA SER A 385 4.66 -2.60 -21.78
C SER A 385 3.23 -2.73 -22.29
N SER A 386 2.98 -3.76 -23.08
CA SER A 386 1.62 -4.15 -23.47
C SER A 386 0.82 -4.65 -22.28
N PHE A 387 1.48 -5.25 -21.28
CA PHE A 387 0.86 -5.67 -20.00
C PHE A 387 0.33 -4.45 -19.24
N ILE A 388 1.14 -3.40 -19.05
CA ILE A 388 0.69 -2.17 -18.36
C ILE A 388 -0.43 -1.49 -19.14
N ALA A 389 -0.30 -1.40 -20.49
CA ALA A 389 -1.34 -0.82 -21.35
C ALA A 389 -2.69 -1.57 -21.27
N ALA A 390 -2.66 -2.87 -21.05
CA ALA A 390 -3.88 -3.68 -20.86
C ALA A 390 -4.44 -3.63 -19.44
N SER A 391 -3.62 -3.32 -18.44
CA SER A 391 -3.97 -3.40 -17.01
C SER A 391 -4.45 -2.07 -16.43
N LEU A 392 -3.96 -0.94 -16.92
CA LEU A 392 -4.22 0.38 -16.34
C LEU A 392 -4.79 1.38 -17.36
N PRO A 393 -5.61 2.32 -16.91
CA PRO A 393 -6.05 3.44 -17.74
C PRO A 393 -4.88 4.31 -18.20
N GLN A 394 -5.02 4.90 -19.41
CA GLN A 394 -3.97 5.72 -20.01
C GLN A 394 -3.57 6.92 -19.14
N ALA A 395 -4.51 7.54 -18.44
CA ALA A 395 -4.24 8.66 -17.54
C ALA A 395 -3.25 8.28 -16.40
N ILE A 396 -3.40 7.06 -15.84
CA ILE A 396 -2.48 6.51 -14.85
C ILE A 396 -1.10 6.27 -15.47
N ILE A 397 -1.06 5.62 -16.63
CA ILE A 397 0.20 5.32 -17.34
C ILE A 397 0.96 6.61 -17.63
N ASP A 398 0.28 7.59 -18.19
CA ASP A 398 0.87 8.90 -18.52
C ASP A 398 1.46 9.62 -17.31
N PHE A 399 0.78 9.52 -16.17
CA PHE A 399 1.26 10.15 -14.92
C PHE A 399 2.53 9.50 -14.38
N TYR A 400 2.63 8.18 -14.44
CA TYR A 400 3.76 7.42 -13.88
C TYR A 400 4.94 7.26 -14.84
N THR A 401 4.76 7.53 -16.14
CA THR A 401 5.80 7.29 -17.17
C THR A 401 6.38 8.57 -17.77
N LYS A 402 5.87 9.73 -17.40
CA LYS A 402 6.40 11.06 -17.74
C LYS A 402 7.29 11.57 -16.62
#